data_6313e13ffa7f27e4de36acc0a9947660
#
_entry.id   6313e13ffa7f27e4de36acc0a9947660
#
_cell.length_a   1.000
_cell.length_b   1.000
_cell.length_c   1.000
_cell.angle_alpha   90.00
_cell.angle_beta   90.00
_cell.angle_gamma   90.00
#
_symmetry.space_group_name_H-M   'P 1'
#
loop_
_entity.id
_entity.type
_entity.pdbx_description
1 polymer ?
#
loop_
_entity_poly.entity_id
_entity_poly.type
_entity_poly.pdbx_seq_one_letter_code
_entity_poly.pdbx_strand_id
1 'polypeptide(L)'
;MQFYQGDIIKINDYKKQLFVVVSKNAFIRATGMFHVCPYIKDYPDGPVHISATGNHGTAGTVICEQIKAIDPSSRACSKADYLSYKDIMNVSDTIQGIFEYD
;
A
#
# COMPACT_ATOMS: atom_id res chain seq x y z
N MET A 1 -17.00 2.23 -4.54
CA MET A 1 -16.10 2.69 -3.44
C MET A 1 -14.84 3.27 -4.03
N GLN A 2 -14.35 4.35 -3.48
CA GLN A 2 -13.15 5.01 -3.98
C GLN A 2 -11.97 4.77 -3.03
N PHE A 3 -10.79 4.47 -3.62
CA PHE A 3 -9.57 4.21 -2.87
C PHE A 3 -8.59 5.35 -3.04
N TYR A 4 -7.78 5.57 -2.02
CA TYR A 4 -6.79 6.65 -1.96
C TYR A 4 -5.43 6.11 -1.56
N GLN A 5 -4.39 6.83 -1.95
CA GLN A 5 -3.03 6.52 -1.50
C GLN A 5 -2.98 6.46 0.03
N GLY A 6 -2.39 5.39 0.55
CA GLY A 6 -2.30 5.16 1.98
C GLY A 6 -3.41 4.31 2.56
N ASP A 7 -4.47 4.00 1.79
CA ASP A 7 -5.51 3.11 2.28
C ASP A 7 -4.93 1.71 2.52
N ILE A 8 -5.29 1.12 3.65
CA ILE A 8 -4.97 -0.27 3.97
C ILE A 8 -6.20 -1.08 3.59
N ILE A 9 -6.03 -2.03 2.67
CA ILE A 9 -7.16 -2.73 2.06
C ILE A 9 -7.02 -4.24 2.14
N LYS A 10 -8.17 -4.91 2.01
CA LYS A 10 -8.28 -6.35 1.76
C LYS A 10 -8.63 -6.55 0.30
N ILE A 11 -8.04 -7.56 -0.31
CA ILE A 11 -8.35 -7.98 -1.67
C ILE A 11 -8.85 -9.42 -1.57
N ASN A 12 -10.05 -9.70 -2.08
CA ASN A 12 -10.72 -10.99 -1.86
C ASN A 12 -9.89 -12.21 -2.24
N ASP A 13 -9.09 -12.13 -3.30
CA ASP A 13 -8.28 -13.26 -3.76
C ASP A 13 -7.10 -13.57 -2.83
N TYR A 14 -6.81 -12.69 -1.89
CA TYR A 14 -5.69 -12.81 -0.96
C TYR A 14 -6.22 -12.84 0.47
N LYS A 15 -6.75 -13.97 0.89
CA LYS A 15 -7.39 -14.14 2.21
C LYS A 15 -6.46 -13.67 3.33
N LYS A 16 -7.00 -12.84 4.22
CA LYS A 16 -6.32 -12.35 5.44
C LYS A 16 -5.06 -11.51 5.17
N GLN A 17 -4.67 -11.33 3.92
CA GLN A 17 -3.53 -10.47 3.59
C GLN A 17 -4.00 -9.04 3.44
N LEU A 18 -3.34 -8.11 4.13
CA LEU A 18 -3.56 -6.69 3.95
C LEU A 18 -2.55 -6.10 2.96
N PHE A 19 -2.97 -5.03 2.31
CA PHE A 19 -2.14 -4.30 1.35
C PHE A 19 -2.32 -2.81 1.58
N VAL A 20 -1.30 -2.04 1.23
CA VAL A 20 -1.37 -0.58 1.24
C VAL A 20 -1.38 -0.07 -0.19
N VAL A 21 -2.33 0.81 -0.49
CA VAL A 21 -2.39 1.50 -1.79
C VAL A 21 -1.24 2.52 -1.82
N VAL A 22 -0.35 2.37 -2.81
CA VAL A 22 0.86 3.19 -2.88
C VAL A 22 0.89 4.16 -4.06
N SER A 23 -0.02 4.02 -5.02
CA SER A 23 -0.13 4.95 -6.14
C SER A 23 -0.69 6.28 -5.68
N LYS A 24 -0.20 7.37 -6.25
CA LYS A 24 -0.75 8.68 -5.94
C LYS A 24 -2.17 8.83 -6.46
N ASN A 25 -2.94 9.68 -5.80
CA ASN A 25 -4.37 9.84 -6.12
C ASN A 25 -4.63 10.29 -7.55
N ALA A 26 -3.75 11.12 -8.11
CA ALA A 26 -3.89 11.57 -9.50
C ALA A 26 -3.80 10.39 -10.49
N PHE A 27 -2.93 9.43 -10.22
CA PHE A 27 -2.80 8.22 -11.04
C PHE A 27 -4.08 7.37 -10.95
N ILE A 28 -4.59 7.20 -9.73
CA ILE A 28 -5.82 6.41 -9.50
C ILE A 28 -6.99 7.04 -10.25
N ARG A 29 -7.14 8.37 -10.17
CA ARG A 29 -8.22 9.07 -10.89
C ARG A 29 -8.09 8.94 -12.39
N ALA A 30 -6.87 8.99 -12.90
CA ALA A 30 -6.63 8.96 -14.36
C ALA A 30 -6.85 7.58 -14.96
N THR A 31 -6.53 6.51 -14.23
CA THR A 31 -6.51 5.15 -14.77
C THR A 31 -7.58 4.23 -14.20
N GLY A 32 -8.11 4.54 -13.03
CA GLY A 32 -9.02 3.63 -12.31
C GLY A 32 -8.29 2.45 -11.67
N MET A 33 -6.97 2.37 -11.81
CA MET A 33 -6.14 1.32 -11.24
C MET A 33 -5.27 1.85 -10.12
N PHE A 34 -4.67 0.96 -9.34
CA PHE A 34 -3.68 1.36 -8.36
C PHE A 34 -2.66 0.26 -8.11
N HIS A 35 -1.55 0.64 -7.51
CA HIS A 35 -0.52 -0.28 -7.08
C HIS A 35 -0.63 -0.48 -5.57
N VAL A 36 -0.31 -1.68 -5.12
CA VAL A 36 -0.31 -2.01 -3.70
C VAL A 36 1.00 -2.69 -3.32
N CYS A 37 1.34 -2.57 -2.05
CA CYS A 37 2.41 -3.36 -1.42
C CYS A 37 1.81 -4.16 -0.28
N PRO A 38 2.32 -5.37 0.01
CA PRO A 38 1.87 -6.13 1.16
C PRO A 38 2.07 -5.36 2.45
N TYR A 39 1.14 -5.52 3.39
CA TYR A 39 1.19 -4.91 4.71
C TYR A 39 1.08 -6.03 5.73
N ILE A 40 2.21 -6.42 6.31
CA ILE A 40 2.32 -7.66 7.09
C ILE A 40 2.74 -7.36 8.51
N LYS A 41 1.95 -7.86 9.46
CA LYS A 41 2.25 -7.70 10.89
C LYS A 41 3.50 -8.52 11.25
N ASP A 42 4.35 -7.94 12.09
CA ASP A 42 5.56 -8.61 12.63
C ASP A 42 6.53 -9.09 11.55
N TYR A 43 6.60 -8.39 10.44
CA TYR A 43 7.55 -8.71 9.38
C TYR A 43 8.93 -8.15 9.72
N PRO A 44 10.03 -8.90 9.42
CA PRO A 44 11.39 -8.43 9.73
C PRO A 44 11.74 -7.12 9.08
N ASP A 45 12.53 -6.30 9.77
CA ASP A 45 13.05 -5.06 9.24
C ASP A 45 13.93 -5.30 8.02
N GLY A 46 13.99 -4.29 7.16
CA GLY A 46 14.83 -4.33 5.98
C GLY A 46 14.92 -2.93 5.38
N PRO A 47 15.85 -2.71 4.44
CA PRO A 47 16.10 -1.37 3.91
C PRO A 47 14.91 -0.76 3.14
N VAL A 48 14.00 -1.60 2.66
CA VAL A 48 12.81 -1.15 1.93
C VAL A 48 11.52 -1.62 2.63
N HIS A 49 11.60 -1.86 3.93
CA HIS A 49 10.45 -2.26 4.76
C HIS A 49 10.12 -1.13 5.72
N ILE A 50 8.88 -0.64 5.66
CA ILE A 50 8.44 0.50 6.46
C ILE A 50 7.40 0.04 7.48
N SER A 51 7.76 0.05 8.76
CA SER A 51 6.82 -0.24 9.84
C SER A 51 5.89 0.94 10.02
N ALA A 52 4.61 0.66 10.20
CA ALA A 52 3.60 1.70 10.37
C ALA A 52 2.43 1.18 11.20
N THR A 53 1.61 2.10 11.65
CA THR A 53 0.35 1.78 12.31
C THR A 53 -0.74 2.64 11.70
N GLY A 54 -1.78 2.00 11.22
CA GLY A 54 -2.91 2.70 10.64
C GLY A 54 -3.63 3.57 11.66
N ASN A 55 -4.43 4.50 11.17
CA ASN A 55 -5.14 5.47 12.02
C ASN A 55 -6.06 4.81 13.05
N HIS A 56 -6.57 3.63 12.75
CA HIS A 56 -7.43 2.85 13.64
C HIS A 56 -6.69 1.69 14.34
N GLY A 57 -5.36 1.74 14.37
CA GLY A 57 -4.55 0.81 15.13
C GLY A 57 -4.06 -0.41 14.38
N THR A 58 -4.26 -0.50 13.07
CA THR A 58 -3.80 -1.64 12.27
C THR A 58 -2.30 -1.55 12.06
N ALA A 59 -1.54 -2.37 12.80
CA ALA A 59 -0.09 -2.38 12.70
C ALA A 59 0.40 -3.29 11.57
N GLY A 60 1.50 -2.94 10.94
CA GLY A 60 2.09 -3.76 9.90
C GLY A 60 3.38 -3.17 9.36
N THR A 61 3.98 -3.88 8.43
CA THR A 61 5.17 -3.44 7.70
C THR A 61 4.83 -3.43 6.22
N VAL A 62 5.07 -2.30 5.57
CA VAL A 62 4.90 -2.17 4.12
C VAL A 62 6.13 -2.76 3.45
N ILE A 63 5.93 -3.77 2.60
CA ILE A 63 7.01 -4.44 1.87
C ILE A 63 7.14 -3.74 0.53
N CYS A 64 7.93 -2.68 0.49
CA CYS A 64 7.94 -1.74 -0.64
C CYS A 64 8.46 -2.32 -1.95
N GLU A 65 9.29 -3.38 -1.90
CA GLU A 65 9.81 -3.99 -3.12
C GLU A 65 8.81 -4.94 -3.80
N GLN A 66 7.71 -5.30 -3.12
CA GLN A 66 6.72 -6.23 -3.67
C GLN A 66 5.50 -5.47 -4.18
N ILE A 67 5.72 -4.65 -5.18
CA ILE A 67 4.67 -3.83 -5.77
C ILE A 67 3.83 -4.66 -6.75
N LYS A 68 2.51 -4.52 -6.66
CA LYS A 68 1.57 -5.24 -7.50
C LYS A 68 0.52 -4.28 -8.05
N ALA A 69 0.21 -4.38 -9.34
CA ALA A 69 -0.85 -3.59 -9.96
C ALA A 69 -2.20 -4.28 -9.74
N ILE A 70 -3.21 -3.53 -9.36
CA ILE A 70 -4.56 -4.03 -9.10
C ILE A 70 -5.57 -3.20 -9.88
N ASP A 71 -6.49 -3.90 -10.53
CA ASP A 71 -7.67 -3.30 -11.13
C ASP A 71 -8.87 -3.58 -10.21
N PRO A 72 -9.35 -2.59 -9.45
CA PRO A 72 -10.44 -2.83 -8.50
C PRO A 72 -11.78 -3.13 -9.18
N SER A 73 -11.91 -2.93 -10.48
CA SER A 73 -13.11 -3.36 -11.21
C SER A 73 -13.14 -4.87 -11.44
N SER A 74 -11.97 -5.53 -11.42
CA SER A 74 -11.83 -6.97 -11.61
C SER A 74 -11.71 -7.74 -10.31
N ARG A 75 -11.39 -7.07 -9.21
CA ARG A 75 -11.16 -7.71 -7.91
C ARG A 75 -11.88 -6.93 -6.82
N ALA A 76 -12.64 -7.64 -6.01
CA ALA A 76 -13.34 -7.01 -4.88
C ALA A 76 -12.32 -6.58 -3.83
N CYS A 77 -12.33 -5.31 -3.49
CA CYS A 77 -11.45 -4.71 -2.50
C CYS A 77 -12.29 -3.99 -1.44
N SER A 78 -11.81 -3.99 -0.21
CA SER A 78 -12.46 -3.25 0.88
C SER A 78 -11.42 -2.58 1.76
N LYS A 79 -11.79 -1.43 2.33
CA LYS A 79 -10.91 -0.69 3.23
C LYS A 79 -10.93 -1.30 4.62
N ALA A 80 -9.75 -1.41 5.24
CA ALA A 80 -9.60 -1.83 6.63
C ALA A 80 -9.15 -0.68 7.51
N ASP A 81 -8.27 0.19 7.00
CA ASP A 81 -7.68 1.30 7.75
C ASP A 81 -6.99 2.25 6.76
N TYR A 82 -6.20 3.18 7.24
CA TYR A 82 -5.39 4.04 6.37
C TYR A 82 -4.17 4.57 7.14
N LEU A 83 -3.12 4.89 6.40
CA LEU A 83 -1.87 5.42 6.95
C LEU A 83 -1.91 6.94 7.07
N SER A 84 -1.10 7.48 7.98
CA SER A 84 -0.88 8.92 8.10
C SER A 84 -0.14 9.45 6.88
N TYR A 85 -0.22 10.75 6.66
CA TYR A 85 0.52 11.39 5.57
C TYR A 85 2.03 11.17 5.67
N LYS A 86 2.56 11.22 6.90
CA LYS A 86 3.99 10.97 7.15
C LYS A 86 4.40 9.57 6.69
N ASP A 87 3.59 8.56 7.02
CA ASP A 87 3.88 7.19 6.60
C ASP A 87 3.75 7.03 5.09
N ILE A 88 2.76 7.67 4.48
CA ILE A 88 2.59 7.69 3.02
C ILE A 88 3.84 8.26 2.35
N MET A 89 4.37 9.37 2.86
CA MET A 89 5.59 9.98 2.34
C MET A 89 6.78 9.04 2.43
N ASN A 90 6.96 8.40 3.59
CA ASN A 90 8.06 7.46 3.80
C ASN A 90 7.99 6.28 2.85
N VAL A 91 6.80 5.73 2.64
CA VAL A 91 6.59 4.62 1.70
C VAL A 91 6.86 5.07 0.27
N SER A 92 6.33 6.22 -0.11
CA SER A 92 6.51 6.75 -1.47
C SER A 92 7.98 7.03 -1.77
N ASP A 93 8.69 7.65 -0.85
CA ASP A 93 10.13 7.94 -1.01
C ASP A 93 10.94 6.66 -1.14
N THR A 94 10.61 5.65 -0.34
CA THR A 94 11.28 4.35 -0.38
C THR A 94 11.08 3.66 -1.73
N ILE A 95 9.85 3.67 -2.24
CA ILE A 95 9.53 3.07 -3.55
C ILE A 95 10.26 3.80 -4.66
N GLN A 96 10.29 5.13 -4.64
CA GLN A 96 10.99 5.92 -5.66
C GLN A 96 12.48 5.58 -5.67
N GLY A 97 13.08 5.38 -4.50
CA GLY A 97 14.49 5.01 -4.40
C GLY A 97 14.83 3.67 -5.04
N ILE A 98 13.87 2.74 -5.11
CA ILE A 98 14.08 1.43 -5.75
C ILE A 98 14.31 1.59 -7.27
N PHE A 99 13.72 2.60 -7.88
CA PHE A 99 13.69 2.75 -9.32
C PHE A 99 14.62 3.84 -9.85
N GLU A 100 15.50 4.35 -9.01
CA GLU A 100 16.52 5.30 -9.47
C GLU A 100 17.60 4.54 -10.24
N TYR A 101 18.24 5.26 -11.17
CA TYR A 101 19.36 4.66 -11.90
C TYR A 101 20.67 4.88 -11.14
N ASP A 102 21.61 4.00 -11.39
CA ASP A 102 22.97 4.15 -10.85
C ASP A 102 23.79 5.14 -11.69
#